data_16f6d7dcf99a872c087f200832238eba
#
_entry.id   16f6d7dcf99a872c087f200832238eba
#
_cell.length_a   1.000
_cell.length_b   1.000
_cell.length_c   1.000
_cell.angle_alpha   90.00
_cell.angle_beta   90.00
_cell.angle_gamma   90.00
#
_symmetry.space_group_name_H-M   'P 1'
#
loop_
_entity.id
_entity.type
_entity.pdbx_description
1 polymer ?
#
loop_
_entity_poly.entity_id
_entity_poly.type
_entity_poly.pdbx_seq_one_letter_code
_entity_poly.pdbx_strand_id
1 'polypeptide(L)'
;MTAHSVAELREAWRAIEAGEFSHGPRSTPAAPGPVTVWTPAPSERVVVVVGCAGGVGASTLALALATAAGAPARVVECGPPLASGFSAAANAELGTEGPWRRGSCGDVLLERPIAGDAIVPVPPESSVEWTFVDTNWTTASGTGAGWLGSMLRTLDDVALYARGGAADP
;
A
#
# COMPACT_ATOMS: atom_id res chain seq x y z
N MET A 1 -8.05 -26.64 -13.52
CA MET A 1 -7.36 -25.42 -13.95
C MET A 1 -7.26 -25.48 -15.47
N THR A 2 -7.91 -24.57 -16.16
CA THR A 2 -7.88 -24.49 -17.64
C THR A 2 -6.60 -23.73 -18.04
N ALA A 3 -5.71 -24.37 -18.77
CA ALA A 3 -4.52 -23.72 -19.29
C ALA A 3 -4.93 -22.82 -20.45
N HIS A 4 -4.61 -21.54 -20.38
CA HIS A 4 -4.82 -20.60 -21.47
C HIS A 4 -3.70 -20.72 -22.51
N SER A 5 -4.04 -20.67 -23.78
CA SER A 5 -3.06 -20.72 -24.86
C SER A 5 -2.35 -19.37 -25.02
N VAL A 6 -1.13 -19.38 -25.58
CA VAL A 6 -0.39 -18.14 -25.88
C VAL A 6 -1.18 -17.22 -26.84
N ALA A 7 -2.00 -17.81 -27.72
CA ALA A 7 -2.84 -17.05 -28.63
C ALA A 7 -3.92 -16.27 -27.88
N GLU A 8 -4.61 -16.89 -26.90
CA GLU A 8 -5.61 -16.23 -26.05
C GLU A 8 -4.99 -15.12 -25.20
N LEU A 9 -3.78 -15.33 -24.66
CA LEU A 9 -3.08 -14.30 -23.90
C LEU A 9 -2.71 -13.08 -24.78
N ARG A 10 -2.28 -13.31 -26.03
CA ARG A 10 -1.99 -12.23 -26.99
C ARG A 10 -3.24 -11.47 -27.42
N GLU A 11 -4.37 -12.15 -27.54
CA GLU A 11 -5.66 -11.53 -27.86
C GLU A 11 -6.15 -10.67 -26.69
N ALA A 12 -6.10 -11.21 -25.47
CA ALA A 12 -6.40 -10.45 -24.26
C ALA A 12 -5.51 -9.21 -24.10
N TRP A 13 -4.21 -9.33 -24.43
CA TRP A 13 -3.30 -8.19 -24.41
C TRP A 13 -3.69 -7.10 -25.41
N ARG A 14 -4.02 -7.47 -26.63
CA ARG A 14 -4.49 -6.50 -27.65
C ARG A 14 -5.78 -5.81 -27.21
N ALA A 15 -6.71 -6.55 -26.58
CA ALA A 15 -7.95 -5.98 -26.06
C ALA A 15 -7.67 -4.96 -24.93
N ILE A 16 -6.67 -5.23 -24.07
CA ILE A 16 -6.20 -4.27 -23.05
C ILE A 16 -5.62 -3.02 -23.70
N GLU A 17 -4.73 -3.18 -24.72
CA GLU A 17 -4.14 -2.07 -25.48
C GLU A 17 -5.19 -1.25 -26.23
N ALA A 18 -6.22 -1.90 -26.76
CA ALA A 18 -7.37 -1.26 -27.41
C ALA A 18 -8.32 -0.55 -26.43
N GLY A 19 -8.12 -0.72 -25.10
CA GLY A 19 -8.96 -0.12 -24.08
C GLY A 19 -10.33 -0.79 -23.93
N GLU A 20 -10.54 -2.00 -24.44
CA GLU A 20 -11.82 -2.74 -24.35
C GLU A 20 -12.23 -3.05 -22.91
N PHE A 21 -11.26 -3.12 -22.01
CA PHE A 21 -11.47 -3.29 -20.55
C PHE A 21 -11.47 -1.97 -19.79
N SER A 22 -11.45 -0.82 -20.47
CA SER A 22 -11.61 0.48 -19.85
C SER A 22 -13.04 0.62 -19.33
N HIS A 23 -13.25 0.33 -18.07
CA HIS A 23 -14.58 0.36 -17.45
C HIS A 23 -15.07 1.80 -17.36
N GLY A 24 -16.01 2.15 -18.24
CA GLY A 24 -16.88 3.31 -18.16
C GLY A 24 -16.23 4.69 -18.27
N PRO A 25 -17.03 5.75 -18.42
CA PRO A 25 -16.52 7.10 -18.38
C PRO A 25 -15.79 7.30 -17.05
N ARG A 26 -14.52 7.73 -17.12
CA ARG A 26 -13.77 8.15 -15.93
C ARG A 26 -14.68 9.09 -15.15
N SER A 27 -15.10 8.65 -13.98
CA SER A 27 -15.84 9.51 -13.08
C SER A 27 -15.06 10.81 -12.97
N THR A 28 -15.70 11.92 -13.33
CA THR A 28 -15.10 13.24 -13.13
C THR A 28 -14.58 13.26 -11.70
N PRO A 29 -13.29 13.57 -11.47
CA PRO A 29 -12.78 13.60 -10.11
C PRO A 29 -13.71 14.44 -9.27
N ALA A 30 -14.30 13.87 -8.22
CA ALA A 30 -15.07 14.64 -7.28
C ALA A 30 -14.23 15.83 -6.85
N ALA A 31 -14.87 17.00 -6.70
CA ALA A 31 -14.16 18.18 -6.21
C ALA A 31 -13.36 17.78 -4.97
N PRO A 32 -12.09 18.19 -4.85
CA PRO A 32 -11.24 17.78 -3.74
C PRO A 32 -11.96 18.14 -2.43
N GLY A 33 -12.38 17.11 -1.71
CA GLY A 33 -12.87 17.26 -0.33
C GLY A 33 -11.75 17.85 0.55
N PRO A 34 -12.06 18.22 1.79
CA PRO A 34 -11.06 18.72 2.71
C PRO A 34 -9.89 17.74 2.77
N VAL A 35 -8.69 18.23 2.50
CA VAL A 35 -7.48 17.41 2.56
C VAL A 35 -7.29 16.98 4.01
N THR A 36 -7.54 15.71 4.29
CA THR A 36 -7.23 15.15 5.60
C THR A 36 -5.72 15.00 5.68
N VAL A 37 -5.10 15.70 6.62
CA VAL A 37 -3.66 15.63 6.86
C VAL A 37 -3.42 14.67 8.02
N TRP A 38 -2.53 13.71 7.82
CA TRP A 38 -1.97 12.94 8.92
C TRP A 38 -0.66 13.56 9.36
N THR A 39 -0.52 13.78 10.65
CA THR A 39 0.71 14.31 11.27
C THR A 39 1.24 13.22 12.21
N PRO A 40 2.41 12.63 11.89
CA PRO A 40 3.07 11.71 12.80
C PRO A 40 3.39 12.36 14.15
N ALA A 41 3.51 11.56 15.19
CA ALA A 41 3.99 12.07 16.48
C ALA A 41 5.40 12.68 16.33
N PRO A 42 5.80 13.67 17.15
CA PRO A 42 7.10 14.35 16.99
C PRO A 42 8.32 13.41 17.07
N SER A 43 8.19 12.27 17.76
CA SER A 43 9.24 11.25 17.85
C SER A 43 9.09 10.12 16.82
N GLU A 44 8.02 10.12 16.05
CA GLU A 44 7.71 9.06 15.09
C GLU A 44 8.43 9.31 13.77
N ARG A 45 9.23 8.34 13.34
CA ARG A 45 9.92 8.33 12.06
C ARG A 45 9.10 7.57 11.04
N VAL A 46 8.88 8.17 9.88
CA VAL A 46 8.04 7.57 8.82
C VAL A 46 8.90 7.20 7.62
N VAL A 47 8.76 5.97 7.17
CA VAL A 47 9.39 5.45 5.94
C VAL A 47 8.29 4.97 5.01
N VAL A 48 8.24 5.47 3.80
CA VAL A 48 7.29 5.00 2.79
C VAL A 48 7.97 4.00 1.86
N VAL A 49 7.37 2.83 1.73
CA VAL A 49 7.80 1.76 0.83
C VAL A 49 6.80 1.67 -0.32
N VAL A 50 7.24 2.02 -1.53
CA VAL A 50 6.37 2.03 -2.71
C VAL A 50 6.70 0.86 -3.62
N GLY A 51 5.74 -0.03 -3.84
CA GLY A 51 5.85 -1.10 -4.82
C GLY A 51 5.55 -0.59 -6.22
N CYS A 52 6.53 -0.66 -7.14
CA CYS A 52 6.37 -0.20 -8.52
C CYS A 52 5.57 -1.18 -9.40
N ALA A 53 5.46 -2.44 -8.97
CA ALA A 53 4.69 -3.48 -9.64
C ALA A 53 4.21 -4.52 -8.63
N GLY A 54 3.20 -5.31 -9.01
CA GLY A 54 2.73 -6.43 -8.19
C GLY A 54 3.84 -7.48 -8.00
N GLY A 55 3.94 -8.05 -6.80
CA GLY A 55 4.89 -9.13 -6.50
C GLY A 55 6.36 -8.73 -6.35
N VAL A 56 6.69 -7.42 -6.38
CA VAL A 56 8.10 -6.95 -6.20
C VAL A 56 8.62 -7.12 -4.77
N GLY A 57 7.75 -7.46 -3.82
CA GLY A 57 8.13 -7.69 -2.42
C GLY A 57 8.17 -6.44 -1.54
N ALA A 58 7.50 -5.35 -1.94
CA ALA A 58 7.44 -4.12 -1.16
C ALA A 58 6.90 -4.35 0.26
N SER A 59 5.76 -5.05 0.40
CA SER A 59 5.18 -5.39 1.69
C SER A 59 6.13 -6.25 2.54
N THR A 60 6.84 -7.19 1.93
CA THR A 60 7.86 -7.99 2.61
C THR A 60 9.01 -7.12 3.10
N LEU A 61 9.45 -6.17 2.28
CA LEU A 61 10.49 -5.21 2.66
C LEU A 61 10.03 -4.31 3.81
N ALA A 62 8.79 -3.77 3.74
CA ALA A 62 8.24 -2.94 4.81
C ALA A 62 8.22 -3.69 6.15
N LEU A 63 7.77 -4.95 6.14
CA LEU A 63 7.76 -5.79 7.35
C LEU A 63 9.17 -6.11 7.84
N ALA A 64 10.10 -6.43 6.95
CA ALA A 64 11.48 -6.71 7.30
C ALA A 64 12.18 -5.50 7.93
N LEU A 65 11.97 -4.30 7.37
CA LEU A 65 12.49 -3.05 7.92
C LEU A 65 11.90 -2.76 9.31
N ALA A 66 10.57 -2.94 9.47
CA ALA A 66 9.91 -2.76 10.76
C ALA A 66 10.44 -3.74 11.82
N THR A 67 10.67 -5.00 11.44
CA THR A 67 11.25 -6.01 12.33
C THR A 67 12.69 -5.68 12.70
N ALA A 68 13.46 -5.11 11.78
CA ALA A 68 14.87 -4.76 11.99
C ALA A 68 15.06 -3.40 12.68
N ALA A 69 14.02 -2.63 12.92
CA ALA A 69 14.12 -1.27 13.46
C ALA A 69 14.70 -1.22 14.89
N GLY A 70 14.62 -2.32 15.64
CA GLY A 70 15.17 -2.40 17.01
C GLY A 70 14.44 -1.51 18.03
N ALA A 71 13.27 -0.99 17.67
CA ALA A 71 12.43 -0.12 18.49
C ALA A 71 10.95 -0.39 18.13
N PRO A 72 9.98 0.08 18.95
CA PRO A 72 8.56 -0.08 18.65
C PRO A 72 8.23 0.40 17.25
N ALA A 73 7.65 -0.48 16.43
CA ALA A 73 7.40 -0.22 15.03
C ALA A 73 6.00 -0.68 14.59
N ARG A 74 5.45 0.00 13.58
CA ARG A 74 4.24 -0.45 12.88
C ARG A 74 4.41 -0.45 11.37
N VAL A 75 3.60 -1.25 10.71
CA VAL A 75 3.39 -1.20 9.25
C VAL A 75 1.94 -0.78 9.00
N VAL A 76 1.76 0.26 8.20
CA VAL A 76 0.47 0.78 7.76
C VAL A 76 0.27 0.39 6.30
N GLU A 77 -0.69 -0.50 6.04
CA GLU A 77 -1.05 -0.92 4.68
C GLU A 77 -1.90 0.14 4.00
N CYS A 78 -1.45 0.64 2.86
CA CYS A 78 -2.16 1.63 2.05
C CYS A 78 -2.56 1.08 0.67
N GLY A 79 -2.53 -0.22 0.51
CA GLY A 79 -2.99 -0.92 -0.69
C GLY A 79 -4.44 -1.40 -0.58
N PRO A 80 -4.99 -1.96 -1.67
CA PRO A 80 -6.28 -2.62 -1.61
C PRO A 80 -6.25 -3.77 -0.59
N PRO A 81 -7.33 -3.99 0.18
CA PRO A 81 -7.43 -5.13 1.08
C PRO A 81 -7.08 -6.42 0.36
N LEU A 82 -6.33 -7.29 1.00
CA LEU A 82 -5.84 -8.56 0.44
C LEU A 82 -4.76 -8.44 -0.65
N ALA A 83 -4.32 -7.25 -1.02
CA ALA A 83 -3.22 -7.07 -1.97
C ALA A 83 -1.87 -7.40 -1.34
N SER A 84 -1.73 -7.21 -0.03
CA SER A 84 -0.53 -7.58 0.73
C SER A 84 -0.68 -8.93 1.43
N GLY A 85 0.43 -9.53 1.81
CA GLY A 85 0.46 -10.73 2.62
C GLY A 85 0.26 -10.50 4.12
N PHE A 86 -0.04 -9.28 4.58
CA PHE A 86 -0.08 -8.96 6.01
C PHE A 86 -1.16 -9.70 6.79
N SER A 87 -2.29 -10.04 6.15
CA SER A 87 -3.30 -10.90 6.79
C SER A 87 -2.77 -12.29 7.11
N ALA A 88 -1.88 -12.82 6.26
CA ALA A 88 -1.25 -14.13 6.49
C ALA A 88 0.00 -14.00 7.39
N ALA A 89 0.64 -12.85 7.40
CA ALA A 89 1.82 -12.57 8.23
C ALA A 89 1.45 -12.28 9.68
N ALA A 90 0.23 -11.82 9.96
CA ALA A 90 -0.22 -11.56 11.32
C ALA A 90 -0.30 -12.87 12.10
N ASN A 91 0.44 -12.93 13.22
CA ASN A 91 0.40 -14.07 14.15
C ASN A 91 -0.52 -13.82 15.35
N ALA A 92 -1.03 -12.60 15.51
CA ALA A 92 -2.10 -12.27 16.42
C ALA A 92 -3.01 -11.18 15.83
N GLU A 93 -4.32 -11.31 16.04
CA GLU A 93 -5.30 -10.28 15.71
C GLU A 93 -5.66 -9.49 16.98
N LEU A 94 -5.56 -8.17 16.91
CA LEU A 94 -5.75 -7.26 18.02
C LEU A 94 -7.10 -6.52 17.99
N GLY A 95 -7.94 -6.87 16.97
CA GLY A 95 -9.26 -6.26 16.78
C GLY A 95 -9.25 -5.10 15.78
N THR A 96 -10.15 -4.14 15.99
CA THR A 96 -10.35 -3.00 15.09
C THR A 96 -10.28 -1.68 15.83
N GLU A 97 -9.75 -0.66 15.18
CA GLU A 97 -9.75 0.73 15.65
C GLU A 97 -10.21 1.63 14.49
N GLY A 98 -11.45 2.14 14.60
CA GLY A 98 -12.09 2.87 13.52
C GLY A 98 -12.11 2.05 12.22
N PRO A 99 -11.62 2.59 11.10
CA PRO A 99 -11.57 1.91 9.82
C PRO A 99 -10.39 0.93 9.67
N TRP A 100 -9.64 0.70 10.72
CA TRP A 100 -8.44 -0.13 10.70
C TRP A 100 -8.63 -1.45 11.43
N ARG A 101 -8.13 -2.54 10.83
CA ARG A 101 -7.93 -3.82 11.49
C ARG A 101 -6.48 -3.88 11.98
N ARG A 102 -6.31 -4.23 13.23
CA ARG A 102 -5.00 -4.32 13.88
C ARG A 102 -4.62 -5.77 14.13
N GLY A 103 -3.37 -6.07 13.91
CA GLY A 103 -2.75 -7.35 14.20
C GLY A 103 -1.30 -7.15 14.58
N SER A 104 -0.57 -8.22 14.87
CA SER A 104 0.87 -8.15 15.06
C SER A 104 1.59 -9.27 14.33
N CYS A 105 2.84 -9.00 13.99
CA CYS A 105 3.81 -9.97 13.52
C CYS A 105 5.06 -9.83 14.41
N GLY A 106 5.22 -10.73 15.40
CA GLY A 106 6.16 -10.50 16.49
C GLY A 106 5.82 -9.20 17.21
N ASP A 107 6.81 -8.32 17.36
CA ASP A 107 6.66 -7.03 18.06
C ASP A 107 6.19 -5.90 17.12
N VAL A 108 6.00 -6.19 15.83
CA VAL A 108 5.54 -5.21 14.85
C VAL A 108 4.02 -5.16 14.82
N LEU A 109 3.45 -3.96 15.00
CA LEU A 109 2.01 -3.72 14.82
C LEU A 109 1.67 -3.63 13.33
N LEU A 110 0.63 -4.33 12.91
CA LEU A 110 0.11 -4.29 11.54
C LEU A 110 -1.24 -3.58 11.52
N GLU A 111 -1.35 -2.52 10.74
CA GLU A 111 -2.56 -1.73 10.56
C GLU A 111 -3.02 -1.85 9.11
N ARG A 112 -4.19 -2.45 8.92
CA ARG A 112 -4.76 -2.80 7.60
C ARG A 112 -6.14 -2.15 7.47
N PRO A 113 -6.48 -1.49 6.36
CA PRO A 113 -7.81 -0.91 6.17
C PRO A 113 -8.85 -2.03 6.10
N ILE A 114 -10.02 -1.81 6.71
CA ILE A 114 -11.13 -2.77 6.69
C ILE A 114 -11.82 -2.80 5.34
N ALA A 115 -11.97 -1.63 4.72
CA ALA A 115 -12.60 -1.47 3.42
C ALA A 115 -11.58 -1.03 2.37
N GLY A 116 -11.80 -1.46 1.12
CA GLY A 116 -10.99 -1.05 -0.03
C GLY A 116 -11.47 0.25 -0.66
N ASP A 117 -11.67 1.27 0.15
CA ASP A 117 -12.09 2.57 -0.33
C ASP A 117 -11.02 3.22 -1.22
N ALA A 118 -11.46 4.08 -2.14
CA ALA A 118 -10.56 4.83 -3.02
C ALA A 118 -9.61 5.77 -2.25
N ILE A 119 -9.95 6.08 -1.00
CA ILE A 119 -9.18 6.95 -0.11
C ILE A 119 -8.73 6.12 1.09
N VAL A 120 -7.43 6.04 1.28
CA VAL A 120 -6.85 5.38 2.46
C VAL A 120 -7.21 6.20 3.71
N PRO A 121 -7.82 5.58 4.74
CA PRO A 121 -8.16 6.30 5.97
C PRO A 121 -6.89 6.79 6.67
N VAL A 122 -7.01 7.84 7.48
CA VAL A 122 -5.88 8.31 8.30
C VAL A 122 -5.49 7.23 9.30
N PRO A 123 -4.19 6.92 9.43
CA PRO A 123 -3.73 5.97 10.43
C PRO A 123 -4.13 6.41 11.85
N PRO A 124 -4.44 5.47 12.73
CA PRO A 124 -4.74 5.79 14.12
C PRO A 124 -3.49 6.36 14.82
N GLU A 125 -3.72 7.10 15.88
CA GLU A 125 -2.62 7.56 16.75
C GLU A 125 -1.85 6.36 17.30
N SER A 126 -0.54 6.50 17.40
CA SER A 126 0.34 5.44 17.88
C SER A 126 1.50 6.02 18.68
N SER A 127 2.02 5.24 19.59
CA SER A 127 3.21 5.57 20.40
C SER A 127 4.47 4.88 19.89
N VAL A 128 4.48 4.38 18.65
CA VAL A 128 5.65 3.74 18.04
C VAL A 128 6.71 4.77 17.65
N GLU A 129 7.95 4.33 17.58
CA GLU A 129 9.04 5.17 17.07
C GLU A 129 9.17 5.13 15.56
N TRP A 130 8.72 4.03 14.93
CA TRP A 130 8.83 3.84 13.49
C TRP A 130 7.49 3.44 12.88
N THR A 131 7.13 4.12 11.80
CA THR A 131 6.00 3.78 10.94
C THR A 131 6.48 3.52 9.53
N PHE A 132 6.23 2.32 9.04
CA PHE A 132 6.48 1.93 7.66
C PHE A 132 5.16 1.94 6.91
N VAL A 133 5.03 2.83 5.93
CA VAL A 133 3.84 2.93 5.09
C VAL A 133 4.06 2.08 3.85
N ASP A 134 3.32 0.97 3.74
CA ASP A 134 3.36 0.09 2.59
C ASP A 134 2.30 0.50 1.57
N THR A 135 2.72 0.88 0.37
CA THR A 135 1.83 1.30 -0.69
C THR A 135 2.31 0.81 -2.06
N ASN A 136 1.43 0.86 -3.04
CA ASN A 136 1.79 0.60 -4.43
C ASN A 136 1.75 1.90 -5.26
N TRP A 137 2.39 1.86 -6.43
CA TRP A 137 2.44 3.02 -7.34
C TRP A 137 1.07 3.56 -7.71
N THR A 138 0.10 2.67 -7.95
CA THR A 138 -1.26 3.07 -8.34
C THR A 138 -1.95 3.83 -7.21
N THR A 139 -1.86 3.34 -5.98
CA THR A 139 -2.40 4.02 -4.81
C THR A 139 -1.67 5.33 -4.56
N ALA A 140 -0.34 5.33 -4.58
CA ALA A 140 0.48 6.51 -4.36
C ALA A 140 0.21 7.61 -5.40
N SER A 141 0.06 7.25 -6.68
CA SER A 141 -0.22 8.21 -7.77
C SER A 141 -1.69 8.65 -7.83
N GLY A 142 -2.64 7.82 -7.36
CA GLY A 142 -4.07 8.10 -7.36
C GLY A 142 -4.56 8.92 -6.15
N THR A 143 -3.77 9.03 -5.11
CA THR A 143 -4.15 9.66 -3.84
C THR A 143 -4.02 11.19 -3.82
N GLY A 144 -4.13 11.87 -4.95
CA GLY A 144 -3.90 13.32 -5.08
C GLY A 144 -4.59 14.24 -4.06
N ALA A 145 -5.60 13.75 -3.33
CA ALA A 145 -6.34 14.50 -2.32
C ALA A 145 -6.27 13.90 -0.91
N GLY A 146 -5.63 12.74 -0.71
CA GLY A 146 -5.54 12.08 0.59
C GLY A 146 -4.29 12.48 1.39
N TRP A 147 -4.25 12.08 2.67
CA TRP A 147 -3.11 12.28 3.56
C TRP A 147 -1.82 11.66 2.99
N LEU A 148 -1.92 10.49 2.35
CA LEU A 148 -0.77 9.80 1.75
C LEU A 148 -0.13 10.63 0.62
N GLY A 149 -0.95 11.18 -0.29
CA GLY A 149 -0.44 12.08 -1.33
C GLY A 149 0.15 13.38 -0.77
N SER A 150 -0.41 13.90 0.32
CA SER A 150 0.17 15.05 1.03
C SER A 150 1.53 14.70 1.63
N MET A 151 1.62 13.57 2.32
CA MET A 151 2.86 13.08 2.90
C MET A 151 3.94 12.85 1.84
N LEU A 152 3.63 12.16 0.73
CA LEU A 152 4.59 11.89 -0.34
C LEU A 152 5.19 13.17 -0.95
N ARG A 153 4.46 14.30 -0.89
CA ARG A 153 4.97 15.60 -1.36
C ARG A 153 5.87 16.30 -0.34
N THR A 154 5.81 15.91 0.92
CA THR A 154 6.59 16.56 2.01
C THR A 154 7.79 15.74 2.47
N LEU A 155 7.90 14.49 2.02
CA LEU A 155 9.07 13.66 2.34
C LEU A 155 10.24 14.04 1.43
N ASP A 156 11.36 14.39 2.05
CA ASP A 156 12.62 14.68 1.35
C ASP A 156 13.26 13.40 0.79
N ASP A 157 12.96 12.25 1.41
CA ASP A 157 13.48 10.93 1.03
C ASP A 157 12.35 9.92 0.80
N VAL A 158 12.14 9.52 -0.46
CA VAL A 158 11.27 8.40 -0.85
C VAL A 158 12.14 7.23 -1.28
N ALA A 159 12.13 6.14 -0.51
CA ALA A 159 12.77 4.91 -0.92
C ALA A 159 11.88 4.18 -1.96
N LEU A 160 12.28 4.23 -3.22
CA LEU A 160 11.64 3.49 -4.31
C LEU A 160 12.29 2.10 -4.42
N TYR A 161 11.51 1.06 -4.18
CA TYR A 161 11.95 -0.31 -4.39
C TYR A 161 11.34 -0.85 -5.68
N ALA A 162 12.18 -1.06 -6.70
CA ALA A 162 11.82 -1.75 -7.93
C ALA A 162 12.69 -3.00 -8.07
N ARG A 163 12.09 -4.18 -8.08
CA ARG A 163 12.77 -5.39 -8.53
C ARG A 163 12.64 -5.43 -10.05
N GLY A 164 13.74 -5.20 -10.76
CA GLY A 164 13.82 -5.50 -12.18
C GLY A 164 13.60 -7.00 -12.36
N GLY A 165 12.56 -7.39 -13.09
CA GLY A 165 12.43 -8.75 -13.56
C GLY A 165 13.70 -9.04 -14.38
N ALA A 166 14.45 -10.10 -14.02
CA ALA A 166 15.47 -10.60 -14.89
C ALA A 166 14.78 -10.95 -16.21
N ALA A 167 15.15 -10.27 -17.28
CA ALA A 167 14.85 -10.78 -18.61
C ALA A 167 15.58 -12.12 -18.69
N ASP A 168 14.84 -13.22 -18.69
CA ASP A 168 15.40 -14.51 -19.05
C ASP A 168 15.99 -14.40 -20.45
N PRO A 169 17.20 -14.92 -20.66
CA PRO A 169 17.89 -14.89 -21.94
C PRO A 169 17.16 -15.69 -23.01
#